data_1e35ce230bc54109a61ba844df124df8
#
_entry.id   1e35ce230bc54109a61ba844df124df8
#
_cell.length_a   1.000
_cell.length_b   1.000
_cell.length_c   1.000
_cell.angle_alpha   90.00
_cell.angle_beta   90.00
_cell.angle_gamma   90.00
#
_symmetry.space_group_name_H-M   'P 1'
#
loop_
_entity.id
_entity.type
_entity.pdbx_description
1 polymer ?
#
loop_
_entity_poly.entity_id
_entity_poly.type
_entity_poly.pdbx_seq_one_letter_code
_entity_poly.pdbx_strand_id
1 'polypeptide(L)'
;MIDGITTYGSEELINQIKYAEPVFICMIGTTETSKIPGISGAGATPELTEYTPAADAEIMVHGSVHCMDEIPQTVVGETAAPTPSMLTKASLQLADIPFVIVDAGSKITPDLECNRLGKEYGRDIRTGKGVLNPLEIYENAKELGSKLSMMHDYLVIGESIAAGTTTALGVLRALGYDANEKVSGSMPTNPHDLKTKVVDEGLKNAGLNPETDEIDAMQAIGAVGDPTLAGMAGLVISTDIPIILGGGTQMAAVCAIVKSINPNFDFSRINLATAVFVANDETADLFDLIKQIDEDITINIVDPNFEDAVLFQQKVELVCIVPGGFS
;
A
#
# COMPACT_ATOMS: atom_id res chain seq x y z
N MET A 1 8.00 15.84 20.45
CA MET A 1 8.69 15.37 19.23
C MET A 1 9.28 14.00 19.53
N ILE A 2 9.02 13.01 18.72
CA ILE A 2 9.65 11.70 18.81
C ILE A 2 10.90 11.76 17.93
N ASP A 3 12.07 11.37 18.45
CA ASP A 3 13.32 11.42 17.69
C ASP A 3 13.20 10.57 16.42
N GLY A 4 13.68 11.12 15.30
CA GLY A 4 13.61 10.45 13.97
C GLY A 4 12.27 10.55 13.25
N ILE A 5 11.28 11.25 13.82
CA ILE A 5 9.99 11.49 13.16
C ILE A 5 9.80 12.98 12.89
N THR A 6 9.49 13.33 11.64
CA THR A 6 9.02 14.65 11.25
C THR A 6 7.54 14.58 10.95
N THR A 7 6.73 15.42 11.62
CA THR A 7 5.26 15.41 11.49
C THR A 7 4.80 16.63 10.69
N TYR A 8 3.97 16.40 9.67
CA TYR A 8 3.21 17.41 8.94
C TYR A 8 1.73 17.24 9.30
N GLY A 9 1.17 18.19 10.04
CA GLY A 9 -0.15 18.16 10.61
C GLY A 9 -0.12 18.14 12.14
N SER A 10 -1.02 17.38 12.78
CA SER A 10 -1.18 17.32 14.23
C SER A 10 -0.34 16.21 14.87
N GLU A 11 0.41 16.53 15.92
CA GLU A 11 1.09 15.51 16.75
C GLU A 11 0.16 14.83 17.77
N GLU A 12 -1.12 15.21 17.81
CA GLU A 12 -2.05 14.76 18.85
C GLU A 12 -2.22 13.23 18.84
N LEU A 13 -2.51 12.64 17.68
CA LEU A 13 -2.74 11.22 17.56
C LEU A 13 -1.49 10.41 17.91
N ILE A 14 -0.30 10.79 17.42
CA ILE A 14 0.93 10.03 17.72
C ILE A 14 1.31 10.13 19.20
N ASN A 15 0.99 11.25 19.88
CA ASN A 15 1.16 11.38 21.31
C ASN A 15 0.15 10.55 22.10
N GLN A 16 -1.09 10.44 21.61
CA GLN A 16 -2.14 9.60 22.21
C GLN A 16 -1.76 8.12 22.20
N ILE A 17 -1.24 7.62 21.09
CA ILE A 17 -0.93 6.18 20.91
C ILE A 17 0.44 5.76 21.44
N LYS A 18 1.24 6.66 21.95
CA LYS A 18 2.64 6.41 22.34
C LYS A 18 2.86 5.20 23.26
N TYR A 19 1.87 4.87 24.09
CA TYR A 19 1.96 3.75 25.05
C TYR A 19 0.79 2.77 24.86
N ALA A 20 0.06 2.90 23.76
CA ALA A 20 -1.07 2.06 23.42
C ALA A 20 -0.61 0.76 22.74
N GLU A 21 -1.49 -0.25 22.74
CA GLU A 21 -1.18 -1.58 22.17
C GLU A 21 -1.68 -1.68 20.72
N PRO A 22 -0.77 -1.71 19.73
CA PRO A 22 -1.13 -1.85 18.31
C PRO A 22 -1.34 -3.28 17.89
N VAL A 23 -1.92 -3.42 16.69
CA VAL A 23 -1.68 -4.58 15.82
C VAL A 23 -1.25 -4.10 14.44
N PHE A 24 -0.22 -4.70 13.87
CA PHE A 24 0.16 -4.48 12.48
C PHE A 24 -0.60 -5.44 11.57
N ILE A 25 -1.22 -4.90 10.52
CA ILE A 25 -1.97 -5.63 9.51
C ILE A 25 -1.16 -5.58 8.21
N CYS A 26 -0.66 -6.73 7.76
CA CYS A 26 -0.07 -6.86 6.44
C CYS A 26 -1.15 -7.32 5.46
N MET A 27 -1.64 -6.41 4.63
CA MET A 27 -2.60 -6.71 3.57
C MET A 27 -1.86 -7.19 2.34
N ILE A 28 -2.07 -8.44 1.93
CA ILE A 28 -1.45 -8.98 0.72
C ILE A 28 -2.46 -9.12 -0.42
N GLY A 29 -1.98 -8.98 -1.65
CA GLY A 29 -2.79 -9.14 -2.85
C GLY A 29 -1.96 -9.21 -4.12
N THR A 30 -2.55 -9.67 -5.20
CA THR A 30 -1.92 -9.73 -6.54
C THR A 30 -2.77 -8.99 -7.55
N THR A 31 -2.13 -8.30 -8.48
CA THR A 31 -2.75 -7.80 -9.70
C THR A 31 -1.93 -8.20 -10.93
N GLU A 32 -2.60 -8.65 -11.99
CA GLU A 32 -1.94 -8.96 -13.28
C GLU A 32 -1.31 -7.71 -13.94
N THR A 33 -1.68 -6.52 -13.48
CA THR A 33 -1.04 -5.26 -13.88
C THR A 33 0.47 -5.29 -13.62
N SER A 34 0.92 -5.98 -12.58
CA SER A 34 2.34 -6.13 -12.24
C SER A 34 3.19 -6.81 -13.32
N LYS A 35 2.55 -7.57 -14.21
CA LYS A 35 3.22 -8.27 -15.32
C LYS A 35 3.51 -7.38 -16.53
N ILE A 36 3.05 -6.14 -16.53
CA ILE A 36 3.38 -5.18 -17.59
C ILE A 36 4.87 -4.83 -17.46
N PRO A 37 5.69 -5.09 -18.49
CA PRO A 37 7.12 -4.81 -18.40
C PRO A 37 7.42 -3.35 -18.05
N GLY A 38 8.24 -3.12 -17.03
CA GLY A 38 8.65 -1.81 -16.56
C GLY A 38 7.63 -1.06 -15.70
N ILE A 39 6.53 -1.70 -15.26
CA ILE A 39 5.52 -1.07 -14.41
C ILE A 39 5.88 -1.14 -12.91
N SER A 40 6.58 -2.18 -12.50
CA SER A 40 6.96 -2.44 -11.11
C SER A 40 8.33 -3.10 -11.02
N GLY A 41 9.08 -2.78 -9.97
CA GLY A 41 10.33 -3.43 -9.60
C GLY A 41 10.18 -4.47 -8.49
N ALA A 42 8.95 -4.76 -8.04
CA ALA A 42 8.67 -5.67 -6.93
C ALA A 42 8.75 -7.16 -7.34
N GLY A 43 9.90 -7.57 -7.84
CA GLY A 43 10.21 -8.92 -8.32
C GLY A 43 11.32 -8.87 -9.36
N ALA A 44 12.19 -9.87 -9.41
CA ALA A 44 13.33 -9.91 -10.35
C ALA A 44 12.89 -9.92 -11.82
N THR A 45 11.70 -10.44 -12.11
CA THR A 45 11.05 -10.40 -13.44
C THR A 45 9.55 -10.16 -13.27
N PRO A 46 8.84 -9.71 -14.33
CA PRO A 46 7.40 -9.52 -14.29
C PRO A 46 6.61 -10.78 -13.85
N GLU A 47 7.10 -11.97 -14.23
CA GLU A 47 6.46 -13.25 -13.86
C GLU A 47 6.60 -13.55 -12.36
N LEU A 48 7.69 -13.12 -11.74
CA LEU A 48 7.95 -13.35 -10.32
C LEU A 48 7.18 -12.40 -9.41
N THR A 49 6.66 -11.29 -9.94
CA THR A 49 5.86 -10.33 -9.13
C THR A 49 4.62 -10.95 -8.50
N GLU A 50 4.07 -12.03 -9.07
CA GLU A 50 2.89 -12.71 -8.51
C GLU A 50 3.19 -13.50 -7.23
N TYR A 51 4.45 -13.86 -6.99
CA TYR A 51 4.88 -14.57 -5.79
C TYR A 51 5.20 -13.64 -4.63
N THR A 52 5.57 -12.39 -4.91
CA THR A 52 6.03 -11.43 -3.91
C THR A 52 5.09 -11.28 -2.71
N PRO A 53 3.75 -11.10 -2.86
CA PRO A 53 2.88 -10.94 -1.71
C PRO A 53 2.82 -12.17 -0.79
N ALA A 54 2.80 -13.38 -1.38
CA ALA A 54 2.81 -14.62 -0.61
C ALA A 54 4.16 -14.83 0.09
N ALA A 55 5.26 -14.61 -0.61
CA ALA A 55 6.60 -14.74 -0.05
C ALA A 55 6.87 -13.72 1.07
N ASP A 56 6.39 -12.48 0.94
CA ASP A 56 6.48 -11.47 1.98
C ASP A 56 5.74 -11.88 3.26
N ALA A 57 4.52 -12.42 3.11
CA ALA A 57 3.77 -12.96 4.24
C ALA A 57 4.49 -14.13 4.92
N GLU A 58 5.06 -15.06 4.14
CA GLU A 58 5.85 -16.18 4.65
C GLU A 58 7.11 -15.73 5.38
N ILE A 59 7.84 -14.73 4.84
CA ILE A 59 8.98 -14.12 5.51
C ILE A 59 8.57 -13.54 6.86
N MET A 60 7.47 -12.81 6.91
CA MET A 60 6.99 -12.21 8.17
C MET A 60 6.67 -13.28 9.22
N VAL A 61 6.01 -14.36 8.85
CA VAL A 61 5.61 -15.43 9.79
C VAL A 61 6.78 -16.37 10.07
N HIS A 62 7.34 -16.99 9.06
CA HIS A 62 8.34 -18.07 9.20
C HIS A 62 9.80 -17.58 9.22
N GLY A 63 10.07 -16.41 8.62
CA GLY A 63 11.44 -15.95 8.37
C GLY A 63 12.11 -16.60 7.15
N SER A 64 11.34 -17.34 6.37
CA SER A 64 11.76 -18.04 5.15
C SER A 64 10.63 -18.04 4.14
N VAL A 65 10.96 -18.26 2.87
CA VAL A 65 10.01 -18.39 1.77
C VAL A 65 9.75 -19.85 1.49
N HIS A 66 8.50 -20.20 1.24
CA HIS A 66 8.05 -21.56 0.92
C HIS A 66 7.39 -21.65 -0.47
N CYS A 67 6.78 -20.57 -0.93
CA CYS A 67 6.05 -20.53 -2.21
C CYS A 67 6.95 -20.40 -3.43
N MET A 68 8.25 -20.12 -3.25
CA MET A 68 9.25 -20.02 -4.31
C MET A 68 10.64 -20.40 -3.78
N ASP A 69 11.61 -20.66 -4.67
CA ASP A 69 12.93 -21.17 -4.30
C ASP A 69 13.84 -20.08 -3.66
N GLU A 70 13.63 -18.81 -3.98
CA GLU A 70 14.46 -17.70 -3.55
C GLU A 70 13.61 -16.58 -2.93
N ILE A 71 14.23 -15.77 -2.06
CA ILE A 71 13.61 -14.57 -1.49
C ILE A 71 13.32 -13.57 -2.62
N PRO A 72 12.13 -12.94 -2.67
CA PRO A 72 11.83 -11.90 -3.65
C PRO A 72 12.88 -10.79 -3.63
N GLN A 73 13.29 -10.36 -4.80
CA GLN A 73 14.32 -9.35 -4.97
C GLN A 73 13.86 -8.30 -5.97
N THR A 74 14.23 -7.05 -5.72
CA THR A 74 14.19 -5.99 -6.73
C THR A 74 15.57 -5.90 -7.37
N VAL A 75 15.63 -5.99 -8.69
CA VAL A 75 16.88 -5.94 -9.44
C VAL A 75 17.00 -4.59 -10.15
N VAL A 76 18.10 -3.87 -9.87
CA VAL A 76 18.43 -2.58 -10.48
C VAL A 76 19.84 -2.67 -11.04
N GLY A 77 19.96 -2.76 -12.35
CA GLY A 77 21.26 -2.96 -13.01
C GLY A 77 21.91 -4.27 -12.60
N GLU A 78 23.09 -4.22 -12.00
CA GLU A 78 23.83 -5.40 -11.48
C GLU A 78 23.55 -5.66 -10.00
N THR A 79 22.70 -4.86 -9.36
CA THR A 79 22.43 -4.94 -7.92
C THR A 79 21.05 -5.56 -7.69
N ALA A 80 20.97 -6.45 -6.72
CA ALA A 80 19.73 -7.04 -6.24
C ALA A 80 19.56 -6.72 -4.76
N ALA A 81 18.37 -6.24 -4.38
CA ALA A 81 18.03 -6.01 -3.00
C ALA A 81 16.86 -6.91 -2.59
N PRO A 82 16.94 -7.51 -1.39
CA PRO A 82 15.85 -8.34 -0.89
C PRO A 82 14.61 -7.51 -0.61
N THR A 83 13.47 -8.18 -0.60
CA THR A 83 12.18 -7.55 -0.29
C THR A 83 12.18 -6.79 1.04
N PRO A 84 11.47 -5.64 1.12
CA PRO A 84 11.32 -4.86 2.36
C PRO A 84 10.65 -5.60 3.51
N SER A 85 9.94 -6.70 3.27
CA SER A 85 9.30 -7.51 4.32
C SER A 85 10.27 -8.00 5.40
N MET A 86 11.56 -8.18 5.05
CA MET A 86 12.62 -8.51 6.02
C MET A 86 12.82 -7.38 7.04
N LEU A 87 12.79 -6.12 6.59
CA LEU A 87 12.90 -4.96 7.49
C LEU A 87 11.66 -4.84 8.37
N THR A 88 10.47 -5.06 7.81
CA THR A 88 9.22 -5.07 8.56
C THR A 88 9.24 -6.12 9.65
N LYS A 89 9.60 -7.36 9.32
CA LYS A 89 9.74 -8.43 10.31
C LYS A 89 10.69 -8.02 11.45
N ALA A 90 11.87 -7.52 11.12
CA ALA A 90 12.85 -7.11 12.11
C ALA A 90 12.33 -5.97 13.01
N SER A 91 11.64 -4.98 12.41
CA SER A 91 11.06 -3.86 13.14
C SER A 91 9.95 -4.29 14.09
N LEU A 92 9.02 -5.15 13.64
CA LEU A 92 7.94 -5.67 14.45
C LEU A 92 8.47 -6.52 15.62
N GLN A 93 9.49 -7.35 15.38
CA GLN A 93 10.14 -8.13 16.42
C GLN A 93 10.87 -7.24 17.46
N LEU A 94 11.57 -6.20 16.99
CA LEU A 94 12.26 -5.26 17.88
C LEU A 94 11.30 -4.47 18.76
N ALA A 95 10.16 -4.08 18.20
CA ALA A 95 9.14 -3.29 18.89
C ALA A 95 8.11 -4.15 19.66
N ASP A 96 8.19 -5.48 19.56
CA ASP A 96 7.25 -6.44 20.16
C ASP A 96 5.79 -6.16 19.72
N ILE A 97 5.61 -5.82 18.44
CA ILE A 97 4.29 -5.52 17.88
C ILE A 97 3.67 -6.80 17.28
N PRO A 98 2.48 -7.21 17.76
CA PRO A 98 1.75 -8.31 17.14
C PRO A 98 1.29 -7.95 15.73
N PHE A 99 1.20 -8.96 14.86
CA PHE A 99 0.75 -8.74 13.49
C PHE A 99 -0.18 -9.84 12.99
N VAL A 100 -0.98 -9.50 11.99
CA VAL A 100 -1.86 -10.42 11.26
C VAL A 100 -1.65 -10.28 9.77
N ILE A 101 -1.67 -11.41 9.06
CA ILE A 101 -1.67 -11.43 7.60
C ILE A 101 -3.12 -11.47 7.12
N VAL A 102 -3.44 -10.59 6.17
CA VAL A 102 -4.76 -10.48 5.56
C VAL A 102 -4.64 -10.59 4.05
N ASP A 103 -5.23 -11.62 3.47
CA ASP A 103 -5.19 -11.89 2.05
C ASP A 103 -6.44 -11.31 1.36
N ALA A 104 -6.29 -10.17 0.70
CA ALA A 104 -7.36 -9.52 -0.05
C ALA A 104 -7.66 -10.20 -1.39
N GLY A 105 -6.71 -10.98 -1.91
CA GLY A 105 -6.82 -11.71 -3.17
C GLY A 105 -5.43 -11.96 -3.77
N SER A 106 -4.70 -12.92 -3.23
CA SER A 106 -3.41 -13.36 -3.75
C SER A 106 -3.58 -14.48 -4.76
N LYS A 107 -2.81 -14.44 -5.84
CA LYS A 107 -2.76 -15.50 -6.85
C LYS A 107 -2.05 -16.73 -6.32
N ILE A 108 -0.93 -16.52 -5.67
CA ILE A 108 -0.18 -17.58 -4.98
C ILE A 108 -0.64 -17.58 -3.52
N THR A 109 -1.12 -18.71 -3.04
CA THR A 109 -1.53 -18.87 -1.65
C THR A 109 -0.28 -19.08 -0.79
N PRO A 110 -0.05 -18.23 0.23
CA PRO A 110 1.09 -18.43 1.14
C PRO A 110 0.87 -19.68 2.00
N ASP A 111 1.97 -20.34 2.39
CA ASP A 111 1.96 -21.52 3.28
C ASP A 111 1.83 -21.09 4.76
N LEU A 112 0.69 -20.45 5.08
CA LEU A 112 0.35 -20.00 6.42
C LEU A 112 -1.16 -19.81 6.58
N GLU A 113 -1.62 -19.75 7.82
CA GLU A 113 -2.99 -19.33 8.11
C GLU A 113 -3.11 -17.81 8.03
N CYS A 114 -4.07 -17.30 7.25
CA CYS A 114 -4.35 -15.88 7.10
C CYS A 114 -5.86 -15.60 7.01
N ASN A 115 -6.23 -14.34 7.28
CA ASN A 115 -7.60 -13.89 7.08
C ASN A 115 -7.84 -13.60 5.60
N ARG A 116 -8.60 -14.45 4.93
CA ARG A 116 -8.89 -14.27 3.50
C ARG A 116 -10.15 -13.44 3.30
N LEU A 117 -10.04 -12.33 2.57
CA LEU A 117 -11.14 -11.40 2.28
C LEU A 117 -11.78 -11.67 0.92
N GLY A 118 -10.98 -12.02 -0.08
CA GLY A 118 -11.42 -12.28 -1.44
C GLY A 118 -11.02 -13.66 -1.95
N LYS A 119 -11.70 -14.12 -2.99
CA LYS A 119 -11.41 -15.42 -3.63
C LYS A 119 -10.55 -15.29 -4.86
N GLU A 120 -10.60 -14.11 -5.50
CA GLU A 120 -9.95 -13.86 -6.77
C GLU A 120 -8.92 -12.74 -6.61
N TYR A 121 -7.83 -12.85 -7.35
CA TYR A 121 -6.81 -11.81 -7.44
C TYR A 121 -7.18 -10.74 -8.48
N GLY A 122 -6.52 -9.59 -8.43
CA GLY A 122 -6.70 -8.48 -9.35
C GLY A 122 -6.22 -8.82 -10.76
N ARG A 123 -6.96 -8.34 -11.74
CA ARG A 123 -6.67 -8.49 -13.17
C ARG A 123 -5.82 -7.33 -13.68
N ASP A 124 -5.37 -7.44 -14.91
CA ASP A 124 -4.77 -6.32 -15.62
C ASP A 124 -5.80 -5.19 -15.79
N ILE A 125 -5.53 -4.05 -15.18
CA ILE A 125 -6.46 -2.92 -15.16
C ILE A 125 -6.74 -2.36 -16.55
N ARG A 126 -5.88 -2.58 -17.55
CA ARG A 126 -6.14 -2.22 -18.95
C ARG A 126 -7.42 -2.83 -19.48
N THR A 127 -7.86 -3.95 -18.91
CA THR A 127 -9.13 -4.58 -19.29
C THR A 127 -10.37 -3.77 -18.86
N GLY A 128 -10.22 -2.79 -17.99
CA GLY A 128 -11.33 -2.07 -17.33
C GLY A 128 -12.07 -2.93 -16.29
N LYS A 129 -11.43 -4.01 -15.82
CA LYS A 129 -11.98 -4.98 -14.86
C LYS A 129 -10.89 -5.42 -13.89
N GLY A 130 -10.34 -4.46 -13.14
CA GLY A 130 -9.25 -4.68 -12.19
C GLY A 130 -9.62 -5.65 -11.06
N VAL A 131 -10.77 -5.44 -10.43
CA VAL A 131 -11.29 -6.30 -9.35
C VAL A 131 -12.73 -6.70 -9.65
N LEU A 132 -13.04 -7.99 -9.61
CA LEU A 132 -14.40 -8.46 -9.98
C LEU A 132 -15.43 -8.21 -8.87
N ASN A 133 -15.06 -8.41 -7.61
CA ASN A 133 -15.96 -8.33 -6.47
C ASN A 133 -15.37 -7.42 -5.38
N PRO A 134 -15.11 -6.12 -5.63
CA PRO A 134 -14.51 -5.24 -4.63
C PRO A 134 -15.37 -5.07 -3.38
N LEU A 135 -16.70 -5.11 -3.52
CA LEU A 135 -17.64 -5.00 -2.40
C LEU A 135 -17.55 -6.20 -1.46
N GLU A 136 -17.36 -7.42 -1.96
CA GLU A 136 -17.16 -8.62 -1.10
C GLU A 136 -15.91 -8.46 -0.23
N ILE A 137 -14.80 -8.04 -0.83
CA ILE A 137 -13.53 -7.81 -0.13
C ILE A 137 -13.70 -6.73 0.94
N TYR A 138 -14.31 -5.61 0.57
CA TYR A 138 -14.58 -4.48 1.45
C TYR A 138 -15.45 -4.87 2.66
N GLU A 139 -16.56 -5.59 2.46
CA GLU A 139 -17.44 -6.00 3.56
C GLU A 139 -16.78 -7.04 4.49
N ASN A 140 -16.02 -8.00 3.95
CA ASN A 140 -15.24 -8.93 4.74
C ASN A 140 -14.15 -8.22 5.57
N ALA A 141 -13.53 -7.19 4.99
CA ALA A 141 -12.56 -6.36 5.69
C ALA A 141 -13.20 -5.55 6.83
N LYS A 142 -14.42 -5.04 6.64
CA LYS A 142 -15.17 -4.35 7.70
C LYS A 142 -15.42 -5.25 8.90
N GLU A 143 -15.83 -6.50 8.66
CA GLU A 143 -16.02 -7.45 9.76
C GLU A 143 -14.73 -7.73 10.53
N LEU A 144 -13.60 -7.86 9.80
CA LEU A 144 -12.30 -8.06 10.42
C LEU A 144 -11.86 -6.81 11.21
N GLY A 145 -11.97 -5.63 10.63
CA GLY A 145 -11.59 -4.37 11.27
C GLY A 145 -12.36 -4.12 12.56
N SER A 146 -13.68 -4.37 12.54
CA SER A 146 -14.51 -4.29 13.75
C SER A 146 -14.08 -5.27 14.85
N LYS A 147 -13.60 -6.47 14.50
CA LYS A 147 -13.06 -7.43 15.48
C LYS A 147 -11.72 -6.96 16.06
N LEU A 148 -10.83 -6.50 15.20
CA LEU A 148 -9.49 -6.04 15.62
C LEU A 148 -9.58 -4.79 16.50
N SER A 149 -10.50 -3.86 16.21
CA SER A 149 -10.68 -2.65 17.01
C SER A 149 -11.23 -2.90 18.42
N MET A 150 -11.82 -4.06 18.69
CA MET A 150 -12.23 -4.47 20.04
C MET A 150 -11.06 -5.06 20.86
N MET A 151 -9.95 -5.39 20.22
CA MET A 151 -8.83 -6.11 20.84
C MET A 151 -7.57 -5.28 20.96
N HIS A 152 -7.49 -4.16 20.23
CA HIS A 152 -6.30 -3.31 20.14
C HIS A 152 -6.67 -1.85 20.25
N ASP A 153 -5.73 -1.04 20.72
CA ASP A 153 -5.93 0.40 20.92
C ASP A 153 -5.81 1.20 19.62
N TYR A 154 -5.01 0.71 18.65
CA TYR A 154 -4.89 1.29 17.32
C TYR A 154 -4.43 0.24 16.29
N LEU A 155 -4.69 0.53 15.01
CA LEU A 155 -4.28 -0.30 13.89
C LEU A 155 -3.11 0.34 13.14
N VAL A 156 -2.14 -0.47 12.73
CA VAL A 156 -1.13 -0.10 11.75
C VAL A 156 -1.36 -0.94 10.50
N ILE A 157 -1.67 -0.33 9.37
CA ILE A 157 -2.04 -1.03 8.14
C ILE A 157 -0.96 -0.78 7.10
N GLY A 158 -0.32 -1.85 6.65
CA GLY A 158 0.61 -1.87 5.51
C GLY A 158 0.15 -2.90 4.48
N GLU A 159 0.78 -2.86 3.31
CA GLU A 159 0.43 -3.76 2.20
C GLU A 159 1.65 -4.39 1.54
N SER A 160 1.43 -5.50 0.85
CA SER A 160 2.37 -6.07 -0.13
C SER A 160 1.62 -6.44 -1.40
N ILE A 161 1.80 -5.62 -2.43
CA ILE A 161 1.27 -5.84 -3.77
C ILE A 161 2.18 -5.20 -4.82
N ALA A 162 2.57 -5.94 -5.84
CA ALA A 162 3.33 -5.40 -6.96
C ALA A 162 2.42 -4.54 -7.86
N ALA A 163 2.91 -3.39 -8.35
CA ALA A 163 2.20 -2.40 -9.17
C ALA A 163 1.06 -1.66 -8.44
N GLY A 164 0.99 -1.70 -7.13
CA GLY A 164 -0.04 -1.02 -6.33
C GLY A 164 -0.08 0.50 -6.52
N THR A 165 1.03 1.15 -6.82
CA THR A 165 1.03 2.59 -7.14
C THR A 165 0.37 2.91 -8.48
N THR A 166 0.33 1.97 -9.43
CA THR A 166 -0.39 2.15 -10.70
C THR A 166 -1.90 1.99 -10.53
N THR A 167 -2.34 1.02 -9.75
CA THR A 167 -3.75 0.83 -9.40
C THR A 167 -4.26 1.96 -8.52
N ALA A 168 -3.42 2.48 -7.60
CA ALA A 168 -3.71 3.69 -6.83
C ALA A 168 -3.89 4.92 -7.73
N LEU A 169 -3.01 5.15 -8.73
CA LEU A 169 -3.20 6.19 -9.74
C LEU A 169 -4.55 6.04 -10.44
N GLY A 170 -4.90 4.81 -10.82
CA GLY A 170 -6.15 4.50 -11.48
C GLY A 170 -7.36 4.94 -10.65
N VAL A 171 -7.40 4.53 -9.38
CA VAL A 171 -8.51 4.86 -8.47
C VAL A 171 -8.56 6.35 -8.16
N LEU A 172 -7.42 7.00 -7.87
CA LEU A 172 -7.38 8.44 -7.62
C LEU A 172 -7.94 9.23 -8.80
N ARG A 173 -7.51 8.89 -10.02
CA ARG A 173 -8.01 9.55 -11.24
C ARG A 173 -9.48 9.25 -11.50
N ALA A 174 -9.93 8.01 -11.30
CA ALA A 174 -11.34 7.66 -11.43
C ALA A 174 -12.22 8.46 -10.47
N LEU A 175 -11.74 8.75 -9.26
CA LEU A 175 -12.43 9.56 -8.25
C LEU A 175 -12.26 11.08 -8.46
N GLY A 176 -11.60 11.52 -9.55
CA GLY A 176 -11.50 12.92 -9.94
C GLY A 176 -10.33 13.68 -9.32
N TYR A 177 -9.36 13.01 -8.66
CA TYR A 177 -8.17 13.67 -8.12
C TYR A 177 -7.12 13.90 -9.20
N ASP A 178 -6.40 15.02 -9.12
CA ASP A 178 -5.22 15.29 -9.94
C ASP A 178 -4.04 14.50 -9.42
N ALA A 179 -3.86 13.26 -9.92
CA ALA A 179 -2.85 12.32 -9.48
C ALA A 179 -1.78 12.00 -10.54
N ASN A 180 -1.87 12.59 -11.74
CA ASN A 180 -0.86 12.38 -12.78
C ASN A 180 0.49 12.88 -12.29
N GLU A 181 1.55 12.07 -12.52
CA GLU A 181 2.92 12.38 -12.10
C GLU A 181 3.11 12.61 -10.58
N LYS A 182 2.12 12.20 -9.74
CA LYS A 182 2.18 12.38 -8.28
C LYS A 182 2.30 11.09 -7.49
N VAL A 183 2.10 9.92 -8.14
CA VAL A 183 2.28 8.64 -7.45
C VAL A 183 3.73 8.19 -7.52
N SER A 184 4.23 7.64 -6.42
CA SER A 184 5.56 7.05 -6.32
C SER A 184 5.69 5.74 -7.11
N GLY A 185 6.87 5.13 -7.10
CA GLY A 185 7.16 3.86 -7.75
C GLY A 185 8.18 3.05 -6.96
N SER A 186 8.28 1.76 -7.27
CA SER A 186 9.25 0.83 -6.68
C SER A 186 10.57 0.73 -7.46
N MET A 187 10.80 1.64 -8.41
CA MET A 187 11.98 1.67 -9.26
C MET A 187 12.73 3.00 -9.11
N PRO A 188 14.04 3.03 -9.44
CA PRO A 188 14.84 4.26 -9.37
C PRO A 188 14.31 5.41 -10.24
N THR A 189 13.61 5.06 -11.33
CA THR A 189 12.93 6.02 -12.21
C THR A 189 11.45 5.69 -12.25
N ASN A 190 10.60 6.66 -11.92
CA ASN A 190 9.16 6.44 -11.89
C ASN A 190 8.60 6.44 -13.34
N PRO A 191 7.96 5.35 -13.81
CA PRO A 191 7.48 5.24 -15.18
C PRO A 191 6.11 5.92 -15.37
N HIS A 192 6.00 7.23 -15.14
CA HIS A 192 4.74 7.98 -15.18
C HIS A 192 3.97 7.83 -16.48
N ASP A 193 4.65 7.97 -17.63
CA ASP A 193 4.00 7.82 -18.95
C ASP A 193 3.37 6.44 -19.13
N LEU A 194 4.07 5.39 -18.66
CA LEU A 194 3.57 4.02 -18.74
C LEU A 194 2.36 3.84 -17.82
N LYS A 195 2.44 4.31 -16.57
CA LYS A 195 1.34 4.24 -15.59
C LYS A 195 0.12 4.98 -16.13
N THR A 196 0.28 6.21 -16.61
CA THR A 196 -0.79 7.03 -17.19
C THR A 196 -1.46 6.31 -18.36
N LYS A 197 -0.66 5.77 -19.30
CA LYS A 197 -1.18 5.02 -20.45
C LYS A 197 -1.99 3.79 -20.04
N VAL A 198 -1.50 3.03 -19.05
CA VAL A 198 -2.18 1.84 -18.53
C VAL A 198 -3.52 2.21 -17.89
N VAL A 199 -3.56 3.28 -17.11
CA VAL A 199 -4.79 3.78 -16.48
C VAL A 199 -5.77 4.33 -17.51
N ASP A 200 -5.31 5.11 -18.48
CA ASP A 200 -6.16 5.64 -19.55
C ASP A 200 -6.86 4.52 -20.35
N GLU A 201 -6.09 3.47 -20.68
CA GLU A 201 -6.63 2.30 -21.36
C GLU A 201 -7.69 1.59 -20.50
N GLY A 202 -7.43 1.45 -19.19
CA GLY A 202 -8.33 0.84 -18.23
C GLY A 202 -9.65 1.60 -18.08
N LEU A 203 -9.58 2.91 -17.84
CA LEU A 203 -10.76 3.77 -17.72
C LEU A 203 -11.59 3.74 -19.00
N LYS A 204 -10.93 3.85 -20.15
CA LYS A 204 -11.60 3.76 -21.46
C LYS A 204 -12.32 2.42 -21.65
N ASN A 205 -11.66 1.30 -21.34
CA ASN A 205 -12.25 -0.04 -21.51
C ASN A 205 -13.34 -0.34 -20.47
N ALA A 206 -13.33 0.33 -19.31
CA ALA A 206 -14.41 0.32 -18.34
C ALA A 206 -15.61 1.19 -18.77
N GLY A 207 -15.43 2.07 -19.77
CA GLY A 207 -16.43 3.05 -20.18
C GLY A 207 -16.61 4.17 -19.15
N LEU A 208 -15.58 4.48 -18.36
CA LEU A 208 -15.59 5.52 -17.34
C LEU A 208 -14.88 6.78 -17.84
N ASN A 209 -15.50 7.93 -17.63
CA ASN A 209 -14.91 9.23 -17.91
C ASN A 209 -14.95 10.09 -16.64
N PRO A 210 -13.82 10.23 -15.92
CA PRO A 210 -13.75 11.01 -14.67
C PRO A 210 -14.14 12.49 -14.81
N GLU A 211 -14.11 13.05 -16.02
CA GLU A 211 -14.47 14.45 -16.26
C GLU A 211 -16.00 14.66 -16.30
N THR A 212 -16.78 13.61 -16.59
CA THR A 212 -18.23 13.71 -16.82
C THR A 212 -19.07 12.80 -15.95
N ASP A 213 -18.49 11.72 -15.42
CA ASP A 213 -19.20 10.68 -14.70
C ASP A 213 -19.05 10.85 -13.18
N GLU A 214 -20.11 10.60 -12.42
CA GLU A 214 -20.02 10.37 -10.98
C GLU A 214 -19.60 8.91 -10.74
N ILE A 215 -18.34 8.69 -10.44
CA ILE A 215 -17.77 7.35 -10.23
C ILE A 215 -17.64 7.10 -8.73
N ASP A 216 -18.32 6.07 -8.22
CA ASP A 216 -18.17 5.66 -6.83
C ASP A 216 -16.89 4.82 -6.59
N ALA A 217 -16.52 4.68 -5.31
CA ALA A 217 -15.31 3.98 -4.93
C ALA A 217 -15.26 2.52 -5.40
N MET A 218 -16.38 1.79 -5.35
CA MET A 218 -16.42 0.38 -5.76
C MET A 218 -16.35 0.24 -7.29
N GLN A 219 -16.91 1.19 -8.03
CA GLN A 219 -16.74 1.26 -9.48
C GLN A 219 -15.29 1.56 -9.86
N ALA A 220 -14.65 2.51 -9.17
CA ALA A 220 -13.25 2.87 -9.41
C ALA A 220 -12.31 1.67 -9.14
N ILE A 221 -12.45 1.02 -7.98
CA ILE A 221 -11.67 -0.18 -7.64
C ILE A 221 -11.95 -1.31 -8.62
N GLY A 222 -13.22 -1.55 -8.95
CA GLY A 222 -13.63 -2.60 -9.88
C GLY A 222 -13.03 -2.43 -11.28
N ALA A 223 -12.90 -1.20 -11.76
CA ALA A 223 -12.37 -0.88 -13.08
C ALA A 223 -10.83 -0.89 -13.13
N VAL A 224 -10.18 -0.10 -12.25
CA VAL A 224 -8.76 0.24 -12.35
C VAL A 224 -7.99 0.12 -11.03
N GLY A 225 -8.59 -0.45 -9.98
CA GLY A 225 -7.96 -0.70 -8.70
C GLY A 225 -7.40 -2.11 -8.55
N ASP A 226 -7.10 -2.46 -7.29
CA ASP A 226 -6.64 -3.78 -6.88
C ASP A 226 -7.35 -4.25 -5.59
N PRO A 227 -7.24 -5.54 -5.22
CA PRO A 227 -7.94 -6.09 -4.06
C PRO A 227 -7.55 -5.45 -2.73
N THR A 228 -6.26 -5.05 -2.57
CA THR A 228 -5.77 -4.49 -1.30
C THR A 228 -6.41 -3.15 -0.98
N LEU A 229 -6.69 -2.33 -1.99
CA LEU A 229 -7.37 -1.04 -1.83
C LEU A 229 -8.78 -1.22 -1.25
N ALA A 230 -9.54 -2.21 -1.72
CA ALA A 230 -10.86 -2.52 -1.18
C ALA A 230 -10.76 -3.02 0.28
N GLY A 231 -9.79 -3.90 0.55
CA GLY A 231 -9.55 -4.44 1.89
C GLY A 231 -9.14 -3.37 2.89
N MET A 232 -8.17 -2.54 2.55
CA MET A 232 -7.69 -1.47 3.43
C MET A 232 -8.79 -0.43 3.71
N ALA A 233 -9.56 -0.03 2.69
CA ALA A 233 -10.68 0.89 2.89
C ALA A 233 -11.76 0.32 3.83
N GLY A 234 -12.06 -0.99 3.72
CA GLY A 234 -12.98 -1.68 4.62
C GLY A 234 -12.50 -1.71 6.07
N LEU A 235 -11.20 -1.97 6.29
CA LEU A 235 -10.59 -1.90 7.63
C LEU A 235 -10.72 -0.49 8.21
N VAL A 236 -10.36 0.53 7.43
CA VAL A 236 -10.36 1.93 7.88
C VAL A 236 -11.75 2.40 8.28
N ILE A 237 -12.78 2.12 7.47
CA ILE A 237 -14.13 2.64 7.69
C ILE A 237 -14.86 1.96 8.84
N SER A 238 -14.44 0.76 9.23
CA SER A 238 -15.13 -0.08 10.20
C SER A 238 -14.72 0.13 11.65
N THR A 239 -13.77 1.01 11.91
CA THR A 239 -13.24 1.24 13.26
C THR A 239 -13.35 2.72 13.67
N ASP A 240 -13.45 2.96 14.98
CA ASP A 240 -13.39 4.30 15.57
C ASP A 240 -12.06 4.56 16.32
N ILE A 241 -11.15 3.57 16.36
CA ILE A 241 -9.83 3.72 16.98
C ILE A 241 -8.84 4.38 16.01
N PRO A 242 -7.73 4.96 16.50
CA PRO A 242 -6.68 5.52 15.68
C PRO A 242 -6.11 4.53 14.65
N ILE A 243 -5.72 5.02 13.49
CA ILE A 243 -5.12 4.22 12.43
C ILE A 243 -3.85 4.88 11.92
N ILE A 244 -2.79 4.09 11.78
CA ILE A 244 -1.60 4.45 11.02
C ILE A 244 -1.62 3.69 9.69
N LEU A 245 -1.65 4.41 8.59
CA LEU A 245 -1.47 3.86 7.25
C LEU A 245 0.02 3.91 6.89
N GLY A 246 0.68 2.76 6.95
CA GLY A 246 2.11 2.63 6.64
C GLY A 246 2.35 2.48 5.15
N GLY A 247 2.85 3.53 4.51
CA GLY A 247 3.12 3.53 3.07
C GLY A 247 3.21 4.94 2.48
N GLY A 248 3.07 5.04 1.17
CA GLY A 248 3.16 6.31 0.43
C GLY A 248 1.86 6.66 -0.31
N THR A 249 1.99 6.95 -1.59
CA THR A 249 0.88 7.43 -2.44
C THR A 249 -0.26 6.42 -2.60
N GLN A 250 -0.01 5.13 -2.37
CA GLN A 250 -1.04 4.11 -2.34
C GLN A 250 -1.99 4.29 -1.14
N MET A 251 -1.47 4.71 0.02
CA MET A 251 -2.29 5.03 1.19
C MET A 251 -3.15 6.29 0.98
N ALA A 252 -2.68 7.24 0.16
CA ALA A 252 -3.52 8.35 -0.29
C ALA A 252 -4.76 7.85 -1.06
N ALA A 253 -4.59 6.84 -1.93
CA ALA A 253 -5.74 6.24 -2.61
C ALA A 253 -6.72 5.56 -1.64
N VAL A 254 -6.24 4.92 -0.58
CA VAL A 254 -7.12 4.39 0.49
C VAL A 254 -7.93 5.51 1.15
N CYS A 255 -7.30 6.63 1.50
CA CYS A 255 -8.00 7.81 2.05
C CYS A 255 -9.03 8.38 1.08
N ALA A 256 -8.70 8.47 -0.22
CA ALA A 256 -9.64 8.93 -1.25
C ALA A 256 -10.86 8.01 -1.39
N ILE A 257 -10.66 6.70 -1.33
CA ILE A 257 -11.74 5.70 -1.31
C ILE A 257 -12.64 5.91 -0.09
N VAL A 258 -12.05 6.04 1.10
CA VAL A 258 -12.79 6.28 2.35
C VAL A 258 -13.60 7.58 2.27
N LYS A 259 -13.00 8.66 1.76
CA LYS A 259 -13.69 9.95 1.54
C LYS A 259 -14.86 9.82 0.56
N SER A 260 -14.70 9.05 -0.51
CA SER A 260 -15.78 8.78 -1.48
C SER A 260 -16.94 8.00 -0.86
N ILE A 261 -16.65 7.01 0.01
CA ILE A 261 -17.68 6.19 0.68
C ILE A 261 -18.38 6.99 1.79
N ASN A 262 -17.61 7.74 2.58
CA ASN A 262 -18.12 8.56 3.69
C ASN A 262 -17.50 9.96 3.64
N PRO A 263 -18.14 10.93 2.97
CA PRO A 263 -17.63 12.30 2.87
C PRO A 263 -17.44 13.01 4.22
N ASN A 264 -18.12 12.55 5.30
CA ASN A 264 -18.01 13.07 6.65
C ASN A 264 -17.11 12.24 7.56
N PHE A 265 -16.25 11.40 7.01
CA PHE A 265 -15.32 10.60 7.79
C PHE A 265 -14.34 11.49 8.54
N ASP A 266 -14.12 11.18 9.82
CA ASP A 266 -13.18 11.91 10.67
C ASP A 266 -11.73 11.47 10.36
N PHE A 267 -11.04 12.25 9.53
CA PHE A 267 -9.66 12.00 9.15
C PHE A 267 -8.63 12.40 10.21
N SER A 268 -9.01 13.12 11.28
CA SER A 268 -8.07 13.46 12.36
C SER A 268 -7.52 12.22 13.09
N ARG A 269 -8.19 11.08 12.98
CA ARG A 269 -7.75 9.79 13.53
C ARG A 269 -6.88 8.95 12.57
N ILE A 270 -6.54 9.49 11.41
CA ILE A 270 -5.68 8.83 10.41
C ILE A 270 -4.33 9.55 10.36
N ASN A 271 -3.27 8.78 10.58
CA ASN A 271 -1.92 9.24 10.25
C ASN A 271 -1.35 8.38 9.14
N LEU A 272 -0.79 8.99 8.11
CA LEU A 272 0.12 8.30 7.20
C LEU A 272 1.51 8.24 7.84
N ALA A 273 2.14 7.07 7.78
CA ALA A 273 3.54 6.91 8.16
C ALA A 273 4.33 6.50 6.91
N THR A 274 5.31 7.30 6.54
CA THR A 274 6.12 7.08 5.34
C THR A 274 7.60 7.29 5.63
N ALA A 275 8.47 6.79 4.75
CA ALA A 275 9.90 7.02 4.86
C ALA A 275 10.30 8.36 4.22
N VAL A 276 11.42 8.91 4.71
CA VAL A 276 12.03 10.14 4.18
C VAL A 276 12.27 10.06 2.67
N PHE A 277 12.51 8.88 2.13
CA PHE A 277 12.75 8.65 0.70
C PHE A 277 11.50 8.89 -0.15
N VAL A 278 10.32 8.53 0.37
CA VAL A 278 9.04 8.83 -0.31
C VAL A 278 8.68 10.29 -0.19
N ALA A 279 8.91 10.87 0.99
CA ALA A 279 8.61 12.28 1.24
C ALA A 279 9.47 13.24 0.40
N ASN A 280 10.70 12.82 0.06
CA ASN A 280 11.66 13.60 -0.72
C ASN A 280 11.74 13.14 -2.20
N ASP A 281 10.85 12.26 -2.65
CA ASP A 281 10.81 11.83 -4.06
C ASP A 281 10.35 13.00 -4.95
N GLU A 282 11.29 13.60 -5.68
CA GLU A 282 11.01 14.71 -6.60
C GLU A 282 10.12 14.30 -7.79
N THR A 283 9.89 13.01 -7.99
CA THR A 283 9.04 12.46 -9.05
C THR A 283 7.64 12.06 -8.58
N ALA A 284 7.29 12.40 -7.32
CA ALA A 284 5.97 12.12 -6.74
C ALA A 284 5.56 13.28 -5.83
N ASP A 285 4.27 13.39 -5.50
CA ASP A 285 3.78 14.44 -4.58
C ASP A 285 2.68 13.90 -3.66
N LEU A 286 3.12 13.16 -2.63
CA LEU A 286 2.23 12.65 -1.59
C LEU A 286 1.49 13.79 -0.86
N PHE A 287 2.18 14.91 -0.61
CA PHE A 287 1.61 16.02 0.15
C PHE A 287 0.45 16.67 -0.59
N ASP A 288 0.61 16.91 -1.90
CA ASP A 288 -0.45 17.47 -2.71
C ASP A 288 -1.64 16.49 -2.82
N LEU A 289 -1.39 15.19 -3.00
CA LEU A 289 -2.46 14.18 -3.00
C LEU A 289 -3.26 14.20 -1.70
N ILE A 290 -2.59 14.21 -0.56
CA ILE A 290 -3.26 14.25 0.75
C ILE A 290 -4.04 15.55 0.93
N LYS A 291 -3.48 16.69 0.54
CA LYS A 291 -4.15 17.98 0.61
C LYS A 291 -5.42 18.04 -0.24
N GLN A 292 -5.43 17.39 -1.41
CA GLN A 292 -6.63 17.29 -2.24
C GLN A 292 -7.73 16.43 -1.58
N ILE A 293 -7.35 15.43 -0.75
CA ILE A 293 -8.29 14.50 -0.13
C ILE A 293 -8.87 15.11 1.15
N ASP A 294 -8.01 15.41 2.12
CA ASP A 294 -8.43 16.02 3.38
C ASP A 294 -7.24 16.64 4.14
N GLU A 295 -7.37 17.89 4.61
CA GLU A 295 -6.31 18.60 5.33
C GLU A 295 -6.10 18.10 6.77
N ASP A 296 -7.04 17.32 7.33
CA ASP A 296 -6.93 16.76 8.69
C ASP A 296 -6.04 15.50 8.73
N ILE A 297 -5.68 14.93 7.57
CA ILE A 297 -4.77 13.79 7.51
C ILE A 297 -3.35 14.23 7.84
N THR A 298 -2.79 13.65 8.89
CA THR A 298 -1.39 13.92 9.29
C THR A 298 -0.42 12.96 8.60
N ILE A 299 0.73 13.49 8.16
CA ILE A 299 1.83 12.70 7.60
C ILE A 299 3.01 12.68 8.57
N ASN A 300 3.41 11.50 9.00
CA ASN A 300 4.61 11.26 9.79
C ASN A 300 5.71 10.68 8.89
N ILE A 301 6.84 11.35 8.84
CA ILE A 301 7.99 10.95 8.04
C ILE A 301 9.04 10.39 8.96
N VAL A 302 9.47 9.17 8.67
CA VAL A 302 10.51 8.47 9.44
C VAL A 302 11.81 8.44 8.63
N ASP A 303 12.90 8.90 9.27
CA ASP A 303 14.25 8.68 8.76
C ASP A 303 14.86 7.48 9.48
N PRO A 304 15.04 6.34 8.80
CA PRO A 304 15.62 5.15 9.43
C PRO A 304 17.15 5.24 9.63
N ASN A 305 17.79 6.35 9.27
CA ASN A 305 19.23 6.58 9.42
C ASN A 305 20.10 5.41 8.89
N PHE A 306 19.74 4.87 7.74
CA PHE A 306 20.51 3.76 7.17
C PHE A 306 21.97 4.12 6.88
N GLU A 307 22.32 5.40 6.78
CA GLU A 307 23.69 5.88 6.60
C GLU A 307 24.61 5.52 7.77
N ASP A 308 24.06 5.45 8.98
CA ASP A 308 24.81 5.13 10.20
C ASP A 308 25.09 3.64 10.40
N ALA A 309 24.41 2.79 9.65
CA ALA A 309 24.55 1.35 9.78
C ALA A 309 25.83 0.85 9.09
N VAL A 310 26.88 0.44 9.83
CA VAL A 310 28.24 0.04 9.37
C VAL A 310 28.25 -1.10 8.33
N LEU A 311 27.23 -1.97 8.33
CA LEU A 311 27.09 -3.07 7.38
C LEU A 311 26.51 -2.63 6.02
N PHE A 312 26.16 -1.41 5.90
CA PHE A 312 25.41 -0.89 4.79
C PHE A 312 26.13 0.15 3.93
N GLN A 313 27.42 0.20 3.86
CA GLN A 313 28.18 1.06 2.94
C GLN A 313 28.02 0.73 1.42
N GLN A 314 27.31 -0.34 1.08
CA GLN A 314 26.92 -0.67 -0.31
C GLN A 314 25.49 -0.21 -0.71
N LYS A 315 24.98 0.84 -0.21
CA LYS A 315 23.65 1.10 0.26
C LYS A 315 22.79 2.10 -0.38
N VAL A 316 23.32 2.92 -1.21
CA VAL A 316 22.55 3.86 -2.02
C VAL A 316 21.43 3.13 -2.80
N GLU A 317 21.61 1.84 -2.97
CA GLU A 317 20.72 0.98 -3.74
C GLU A 317 19.57 0.38 -2.93
N LEU A 318 19.73 0.17 -1.63
CA LEU A 318 18.62 -0.24 -0.74
C LEU A 318 17.62 0.90 -0.49
N VAL A 319 18.09 2.12 -0.53
CA VAL A 319 17.28 3.35 -0.38
C VAL A 319 16.26 3.49 -1.51
N CYS A 320 16.60 3.03 -2.72
CA CYS A 320 15.68 3.03 -3.85
C CYS A 320 14.54 2.01 -3.74
N ILE A 321 14.56 1.13 -2.74
CA ILE A 321 13.60 0.02 -2.60
C ILE A 321 12.55 0.31 -1.54
N VAL A 322 12.74 1.35 -0.75
CA VAL A 322 11.78 1.77 0.30
C VAL A 322 10.86 2.94 -0.10
N PRO A 323 10.83 3.45 -1.34
CA PRO A 323 9.82 4.42 -1.72
C PRO A 323 8.45 3.76 -1.76
N GLY A 324 7.58 4.19 -0.90
CA GLY A 324 6.16 3.92 -1.03
C GLY A 324 5.61 2.71 -0.35
N GLY A 325 6.16 2.33 0.79
CA GLY A 325 5.65 1.16 1.49
C GLY A 325 6.06 -0.12 0.75
N PHE A 326 5.51 -1.22 1.13
CA PHE A 326 5.81 -2.53 0.59
C PHE A 326 5.23 -2.74 -0.83
N SER A 327 5.65 -2.03 -1.83
CA SER A 327 5.19 -2.25 -3.21
C SER A 327 6.30 -2.69 -4.14
#